data_91ee261d15560b5f878ba2a64805ebe9
#
_entry.id   91ee261d15560b5f878ba2a64805ebe9
#
_cell.length_a   1.000
_cell.length_b   1.000
_cell.length_c   1.000
_cell.angle_alpha   90.00
_cell.angle_beta   90.00
_cell.angle_gamma   90.00
#
_symmetry.space_group_name_H-M   'P 1'
#
loop_
_entity.id
_entity.type
_entity.pdbx_description
1 polymer ?
#
loop_
_entity_poly.entity_id
_entity_poly.type
_entity_poly.pdbx_seq_one_letter_code
_entity_poly.pdbx_strand_id
1 'polypeptide(L)'
;MNRKEQTEEFAINGLTFCGILLIILALFSFLTSCTKEDDITIPDFYTMELDGRLDTTNEGLYKLELNSSDNSIQTIHTIGGTLLNNGEEPYPQLVEWESSHNWTLNDTAYVIVRRTINVLGDWVVIDTSYVTGFNGSSVPTINEFSYSGDGGEINTVIAPIDEMVGDTLIVKARFEDIEETIRIVLE
;
A
#
# COMPACT_ATOMS: atom_id res chain seq x y z
N MET A 1 -30.32 -79.92 20.03
CA MET A 1 -30.46 -78.45 19.91
C MET A 1 -31.28 -78.12 18.68
N ASN A 2 -32.41 -77.48 18.89
CA ASN A 2 -33.48 -77.39 17.84
C ASN A 2 -33.18 -76.26 16.87
N ARG A 3 -33.33 -76.49 15.58
CA ARG A 3 -32.99 -75.57 14.49
C ARG A 3 -33.68 -74.19 14.62
N LYS A 4 -34.76 -74.11 15.38
CA LYS A 4 -35.49 -72.88 15.68
C LYS A 4 -34.78 -71.98 16.70
N GLU A 5 -34.16 -72.59 17.74
CA GLU A 5 -33.43 -71.81 18.73
C GLU A 5 -32.18 -71.10 18.15
N GLN A 6 -31.48 -71.74 17.20
CA GLN A 6 -30.33 -71.11 16.53
C GLN A 6 -30.73 -69.94 15.65
N THR A 7 -31.91 -69.91 15.03
CA THR A 7 -32.36 -68.78 14.19
C THR A 7 -32.80 -67.60 15.02
N GLU A 8 -33.37 -67.81 16.19
CA GLU A 8 -33.77 -66.73 17.10
C GLU A 8 -32.55 -66.06 17.75
N GLU A 9 -31.55 -66.83 18.16
CA GLU A 9 -30.32 -66.29 18.73
C GLU A 9 -29.52 -65.48 17.70
N PHE A 10 -29.50 -65.89 16.44
CA PHE A 10 -28.84 -65.14 15.39
C PHE A 10 -29.58 -63.85 15.03
N ALA A 11 -30.90 -63.84 15.09
CA ALA A 11 -31.72 -62.66 14.84
C ALA A 11 -31.59 -61.61 15.94
N ILE A 12 -31.53 -62.03 17.21
CA ILE A 12 -31.37 -61.14 18.37
C ILE A 12 -29.98 -60.50 18.39
N ASN A 13 -28.94 -61.30 18.10
CA ASN A 13 -27.57 -60.77 18.01
C ASN A 13 -27.38 -59.83 16.84
N GLY A 14 -28.02 -60.06 15.68
CA GLY A 14 -28.01 -59.17 14.54
C GLY A 14 -28.68 -57.84 14.80
N LEU A 15 -29.83 -57.86 15.50
CA LEU A 15 -30.55 -56.61 15.82
C LEU A 15 -29.77 -55.76 16.85
N THR A 16 -29.12 -56.41 17.83
CA THR A 16 -28.30 -55.71 18.85
C THR A 16 -27.05 -55.10 18.22
N PHE A 17 -26.42 -55.79 17.26
CA PHE A 17 -25.26 -55.29 16.55
C PHE A 17 -25.60 -54.10 15.64
N CYS A 18 -26.73 -54.11 14.93
CA CYS A 18 -27.21 -52.99 14.12
C CYS A 18 -27.54 -51.78 15.00
N GLY A 19 -28.13 -51.98 16.17
CA GLY A 19 -28.44 -50.91 17.13
C GLY A 19 -27.20 -50.20 17.65
N ILE A 20 -26.18 -50.97 18.01
CA ILE A 20 -24.89 -50.43 18.50
C ILE A 20 -24.18 -49.67 17.36
N LEU A 21 -24.19 -50.18 16.14
CA LEU A 21 -23.57 -49.52 14.99
C LEU A 21 -24.22 -48.19 14.68
N LEU A 22 -25.56 -48.10 14.78
CA LEU A 22 -26.30 -46.85 14.56
C LEU A 22 -26.00 -45.81 15.66
N ILE A 23 -25.84 -46.25 16.91
CA ILE A 23 -25.47 -45.34 18.01
C ILE A 23 -24.05 -44.81 17.84
N ILE A 24 -23.11 -45.66 17.40
CA ILE A 24 -21.73 -45.25 17.11
C ILE A 24 -21.70 -44.22 15.92
N LEU A 25 -22.46 -44.48 14.86
CA LEU A 25 -22.57 -43.54 13.71
C LEU A 25 -23.20 -42.20 14.13
N ALA A 26 -24.23 -42.24 15.01
CA ALA A 26 -24.81 -41.00 15.53
C ALA A 26 -23.84 -40.23 16.41
N LEU A 27 -23.07 -40.89 17.26
CA LEU A 27 -22.03 -40.26 18.08
C LEU A 27 -20.91 -39.67 17.24
N PHE A 28 -20.49 -40.34 16.16
CA PHE A 28 -19.51 -39.76 15.21
C PHE A 28 -20.04 -38.53 14.50
N SER A 29 -21.33 -38.46 14.18
CA SER A 29 -21.95 -37.28 13.54
C SER A 29 -21.95 -36.09 14.47
N PHE A 30 -22.02 -36.25 15.76
CA PHE A 30 -21.91 -35.16 16.76
C PHE A 30 -20.46 -34.70 16.96
N LEU A 31 -19.48 -35.58 16.77
CA LEU A 31 -18.06 -35.23 16.90
C LEU A 31 -17.50 -34.50 15.67
N THR A 32 -18.16 -34.61 14.52
CA THR A 32 -17.78 -33.90 13.30
C THR A 32 -18.55 -32.57 13.08
N SER A 33 -19.40 -32.20 14.05
CA SER A 33 -19.87 -30.82 14.11
C SER A 33 -18.65 -29.94 14.47
N CYS A 34 -17.78 -29.70 13.48
CA CYS A 34 -16.88 -28.58 13.52
C CYS A 34 -17.76 -27.37 13.84
N THR A 35 -17.65 -26.85 15.02
CA THR A 35 -17.97 -25.46 15.25
C THR A 35 -17.20 -24.70 14.17
N LYS A 36 -17.89 -24.13 13.17
CA LYS A 36 -17.33 -22.99 12.47
C LYS A 36 -17.01 -22.04 13.62
N GLU A 37 -15.73 -21.93 13.97
CA GLU A 37 -15.26 -20.71 14.58
C GLU A 37 -15.78 -19.63 13.59
N ASP A 38 -16.72 -18.84 14.04
CA ASP A 38 -17.02 -17.59 13.34
C ASP A 38 -15.68 -16.88 13.32
N ASP A 39 -15.02 -16.95 12.17
CA ASP A 39 -13.78 -16.24 11.91
C ASP A 39 -14.15 -14.77 12.14
N ILE A 40 -13.83 -14.26 13.31
CA ILE A 40 -14.02 -12.84 13.63
C ILE A 40 -13.03 -12.15 12.70
N THR A 41 -13.47 -11.84 11.51
CA THR A 41 -12.72 -11.00 10.57
C THR A 41 -12.59 -9.65 11.26
N ILE A 42 -11.42 -9.41 11.83
CA ILE A 42 -11.04 -8.07 12.29
C ILE A 42 -11.04 -7.22 11.01
N PRO A 43 -11.82 -6.15 10.94
CA PRO A 43 -11.81 -5.28 9.77
C PRO A 43 -10.40 -4.73 9.56
N ASP A 44 -9.97 -4.65 8.32
CA ASP A 44 -8.69 -4.06 7.96
C ASP A 44 -8.68 -2.60 8.41
N PHE A 45 -7.64 -2.22 9.13
CA PHE A 45 -7.39 -0.85 9.56
C PHE A 45 -5.97 -0.48 9.17
N TYR A 46 -5.86 0.25 8.08
CA TYR A 46 -4.58 0.72 7.58
C TYR A 46 -4.16 2.04 8.21
N THR A 47 -2.86 2.18 8.43
CA THR A 47 -2.21 3.44 8.81
C THR A 47 -1.03 3.68 7.89
N MET A 48 -0.81 4.94 7.52
CA MET A 48 0.31 5.34 6.68
C MET A 48 1.03 6.52 7.32
N GLU A 49 2.37 6.48 7.30
CA GLU A 49 3.22 7.59 7.73
C GLU A 49 4.30 7.81 6.67
N LEU A 50 4.58 9.07 6.35
CA LEU A 50 5.60 9.43 5.38
C LEU A 50 6.84 10.01 6.07
N ASP A 51 8.01 9.71 5.50
CA ASP A 51 9.31 10.23 5.90
C ASP A 51 10.05 10.74 4.65
N GLY A 52 10.39 12.02 4.65
CA GLY A 52 11.19 12.62 3.58
C GLY A 52 12.62 12.14 3.52
N ARG A 53 13.12 11.50 4.58
CA ARG A 53 14.55 11.08 4.72
C ARG A 53 15.52 12.23 4.49
N LEU A 54 15.14 13.42 4.93
CA LEU A 54 15.84 14.70 4.76
C LEU A 54 15.89 15.44 6.08
N ASP A 55 16.79 16.37 6.19
CA ASP A 55 16.80 17.32 7.30
C ASP A 55 15.54 18.19 7.26
N THR A 56 15.13 18.66 8.43
CA THR A 56 13.94 19.50 8.55
C THR A 56 14.31 20.94 8.90
N THR A 57 13.52 21.88 8.40
CA THR A 57 13.58 23.29 8.82
C THR A 57 13.06 23.45 10.26
N ASN A 58 13.28 24.62 10.85
CA ASN A 58 12.68 24.97 12.15
C ASN A 58 11.14 24.98 12.13
N GLU A 59 10.54 25.04 10.94
CA GLU A 59 9.09 25.02 10.73
C GLU A 59 8.55 23.60 10.49
N GLY A 60 9.43 22.59 10.54
CA GLY A 60 9.06 21.18 10.34
C GLY A 60 8.89 20.77 8.88
N LEU A 61 9.36 21.58 7.92
CA LEU A 61 9.40 21.20 6.50
C LEU A 61 10.69 20.46 6.20
N TYR A 62 10.67 19.48 5.31
CA TYR A 62 11.88 18.85 4.80
C TYR A 62 12.66 19.81 3.88
N LYS A 63 13.97 19.60 3.75
CA LYS A 63 14.86 20.41 2.92
C LYS A 63 15.61 19.50 1.94
N LEU A 64 15.58 19.83 0.68
CA LEU A 64 16.35 19.17 -0.36
C LEU A 64 17.21 20.18 -1.11
N GLU A 65 18.52 20.05 -0.94
CA GLU A 65 19.48 20.81 -1.74
C GLU A 65 19.51 20.24 -3.16
N LEU A 66 19.20 21.11 -4.14
CA LEU A 66 19.27 20.73 -5.54
C LEU A 66 20.73 20.85 -5.99
N ASN A 67 21.30 19.74 -6.35
CA ASN A 67 22.71 19.64 -6.69
C ASN A 67 22.90 19.55 -8.21
N SER A 68 23.15 20.65 -8.83
CA SER A 68 23.39 20.80 -10.26
C SER A 68 24.82 20.37 -10.68
N SER A 69 25.47 19.48 -9.97
CA SER A 69 26.81 19.03 -10.33
C SER A 69 26.80 18.16 -11.58
N ASP A 70 27.63 18.54 -12.56
CA ASP A 70 28.13 17.68 -13.63
C ASP A 70 27.09 17.16 -14.66
N ASN A 71 26.43 18.04 -15.37
CA ASN A 71 25.49 17.74 -16.47
C ASN A 71 24.15 17.07 -16.06
N SER A 72 23.84 16.98 -14.79
CA SER A 72 22.52 16.59 -14.33
C SER A 72 21.75 17.83 -13.92
N ILE A 73 20.59 18.04 -14.52
CA ILE A 73 19.65 19.10 -14.12
C ILE A 73 18.67 18.61 -13.06
N GLN A 74 18.79 17.37 -12.65
CA GLN A 74 17.88 16.72 -11.70
C GLN A 74 18.62 16.28 -10.46
N THR A 75 18.02 16.51 -9.31
CA THR A 75 18.42 15.91 -8.05
C THR A 75 17.50 14.73 -7.74
N ILE A 76 18.08 13.53 -7.72
CA ILE A 76 17.34 12.30 -7.43
C ILE A 76 17.40 12.02 -5.94
N HIS A 77 16.24 11.92 -5.30
CA HIS A 77 16.14 11.59 -3.87
C HIS A 77 15.01 10.57 -3.64
N THR A 78 15.24 9.64 -2.69
CA THR A 78 14.24 8.65 -2.31
C THR A 78 13.56 9.09 -1.02
N ILE A 79 12.27 9.28 -1.08
CA ILE A 79 11.41 9.45 0.09
C ILE A 79 10.72 8.14 0.41
N GLY A 80 10.27 7.97 1.63
CA GLY A 80 9.65 6.73 2.07
C GLY A 80 8.59 6.93 3.11
N GLY A 81 8.23 5.84 3.74
CA GLY A 81 7.24 5.77 4.80
C GLY A 81 6.94 4.35 5.17
N THR A 82 5.88 4.17 5.93
CA THR A 82 5.34 2.86 6.30
C THR A 82 3.83 2.82 6.07
N LEU A 83 3.36 1.68 5.58
CA LEU A 83 1.94 1.33 5.48
C LEU A 83 1.73 0.06 6.32
N LEU A 84 0.87 0.11 7.31
CA LEU A 84 0.58 -1.02 8.20
C LEU A 84 -0.90 -1.35 8.19
N ASN A 85 -1.24 -2.64 8.26
CA ASN A 85 -2.59 -3.13 8.49
C ASN A 85 -2.71 -3.63 9.92
N ASN A 86 -3.56 -3.00 10.75
CA ASN A 86 -3.71 -3.34 12.17
C ASN A 86 -2.36 -3.35 12.94
N GLY A 87 -1.39 -2.52 12.52
CA GLY A 87 -0.05 -2.42 13.10
C GLY A 87 0.92 -3.49 12.63
N GLU A 88 0.52 -4.35 11.69
CA GLU A 88 1.35 -5.39 11.10
C GLU A 88 1.67 -5.09 9.63
N GLU A 89 2.68 -5.77 9.10
CA GLU A 89 3.05 -5.70 7.69
C GLU A 89 1.90 -6.22 6.83
N PRO A 90 1.38 -5.42 5.86
CA PRO A 90 0.36 -5.89 4.96
C PRO A 90 0.97 -6.80 3.89
N TYR A 91 0.14 -7.61 3.25
CA TYR A 91 0.50 -8.18 1.95
C TYR A 91 0.86 -7.03 0.99
N PRO A 92 1.81 -7.19 0.05
CA PRO A 92 2.24 -6.10 -0.82
C PRO A 92 1.08 -5.32 -1.43
N GLN A 93 0.98 -4.05 -1.08
CA GLN A 93 -0.07 -3.14 -1.49
C GLN A 93 0.47 -2.09 -2.46
N LEU A 94 -0.32 -1.73 -3.45
CA LEU A 94 0.02 -0.66 -4.40
C LEU A 94 -0.30 0.71 -3.80
N VAL A 95 0.72 1.55 -3.64
CA VAL A 95 0.59 2.93 -3.18
C VAL A 95 0.75 3.87 -4.38
N GLU A 96 -0.17 4.81 -4.51
CA GLU A 96 -0.13 5.87 -5.51
C GLU A 96 0.59 7.10 -4.95
N TRP A 97 1.42 7.74 -5.79
CA TRP A 97 2.16 8.92 -5.41
C TRP A 97 1.89 10.07 -6.39
N GLU A 98 1.68 11.24 -5.85
CA GLU A 98 1.47 12.47 -6.60
C GLU A 98 2.42 13.57 -6.11
N SER A 99 2.76 14.49 -7.02
CA SER A 99 3.61 15.65 -6.74
C SER A 99 2.94 16.93 -7.15
N SER A 100 3.18 18.01 -6.41
CA SER A 100 2.74 19.35 -6.81
C SER A 100 3.44 19.87 -8.05
N HIS A 101 4.63 19.35 -8.37
CA HIS A 101 5.42 19.77 -9.51
C HIS A 101 5.49 18.63 -10.52
N ASN A 102 5.15 18.92 -11.75
CA ASN A 102 5.32 18.04 -12.89
C ASN A 102 6.11 18.78 -13.95
N TRP A 103 6.93 18.06 -14.67
CA TRP A 103 7.56 18.61 -15.85
C TRP A 103 7.49 17.62 -17.01
N THR A 104 7.37 18.17 -18.20
CA THR A 104 7.31 17.42 -19.45
C THR A 104 8.24 18.06 -20.45
N LEU A 105 8.90 17.23 -21.26
CA LEU A 105 9.65 17.71 -22.42
C LEU A 105 8.66 17.94 -23.57
N ASN A 106 8.71 19.13 -24.14
CA ASN A 106 7.96 19.49 -25.33
C ASN A 106 8.93 20.02 -26.38
N ASP A 107 9.21 19.22 -27.43
CA ASP A 107 10.12 19.47 -28.57
C ASP A 107 11.46 20.14 -28.22
N THR A 108 11.44 21.36 -27.71
CA THR A 108 12.64 22.16 -27.45
C THR A 108 12.68 22.80 -26.07
N ALA A 109 11.71 22.51 -25.22
CA ALA A 109 11.60 23.13 -23.91
C ALA A 109 11.01 22.16 -22.89
N TYR A 110 11.33 22.36 -21.61
CA TYR A 110 10.52 21.79 -20.51
C TYR A 110 9.36 22.69 -20.23
N VAL A 111 8.27 22.06 -19.91
CA VAL A 111 7.11 22.71 -19.31
C VAL A 111 7.03 22.25 -17.85
N ILE A 112 7.24 23.17 -16.93
CA ILE A 112 7.09 22.92 -15.49
C ILE A 112 5.70 23.40 -15.10
N VAL A 113 4.88 22.49 -14.60
CA VAL A 113 3.56 22.79 -14.07
C VAL A 113 3.61 22.70 -12.56
N ARG A 114 3.31 23.81 -11.89
CA ARG A 114 3.21 23.88 -10.42
C ARG A 114 1.76 23.85 -9.99
N ARG A 115 1.47 23.00 -9.04
CA ARG A 115 0.13 22.79 -8.47
C ARG A 115 0.16 23.00 -6.96
N THR A 116 -1.00 23.30 -6.40
CA THR A 116 -1.22 23.28 -4.95
C THR A 116 -2.48 22.50 -4.64
N ILE A 117 -2.66 22.11 -3.39
CA ILE A 117 -3.88 21.46 -2.92
C ILE A 117 -4.85 22.54 -2.44
N ASN A 118 -6.07 22.58 -2.97
CA ASN A 118 -7.11 23.48 -2.53
C ASN A 118 -7.78 23.02 -1.22
N VAL A 119 -8.75 23.77 -0.74
CA VAL A 119 -9.48 23.46 0.52
C VAL A 119 -10.35 22.20 0.42
N LEU A 120 -10.57 21.69 -0.79
CA LEU A 120 -11.33 20.44 -1.02
C LEU A 120 -10.42 19.21 -1.19
N GLY A 121 -9.10 19.40 -1.15
CA GLY A 121 -8.11 18.33 -1.37
C GLY A 121 -7.71 18.13 -2.83
N ASP A 122 -8.24 18.92 -3.79
CA ASP A 122 -7.94 18.76 -5.21
C ASP A 122 -6.68 19.53 -5.61
N TRP A 123 -5.97 19.00 -6.60
CA TRP A 123 -4.85 19.69 -7.23
C TRP A 123 -5.33 20.83 -8.13
N VAL A 124 -4.79 22.01 -7.91
CA VAL A 124 -5.05 23.22 -8.74
C VAL A 124 -3.75 23.75 -9.28
N VAL A 125 -3.67 23.97 -10.59
CA VAL A 125 -2.52 24.60 -11.24
C VAL A 125 -2.43 26.06 -10.82
N ILE A 126 -1.24 26.44 -10.31
CA ILE A 126 -0.97 27.81 -9.85
C ILE A 126 0.01 28.55 -10.77
N ASP A 127 0.88 27.82 -11.48
CA ASP A 127 1.86 28.38 -12.39
C ASP A 127 2.24 27.38 -13.48
N THR A 128 2.71 27.90 -14.62
CA THR A 128 3.30 27.14 -15.70
C THR A 128 4.46 27.92 -16.29
N SER A 129 5.66 27.34 -16.23
CA SER A 129 6.87 27.95 -16.77
C SER A 129 7.49 27.08 -17.86
N TYR A 130 8.28 27.73 -18.74
CA TYR A 130 8.93 27.09 -19.87
C TYR A 130 10.44 27.28 -19.76
N VAL A 131 11.18 26.18 -19.79
CA VAL A 131 12.65 26.18 -19.74
C VAL A 131 13.17 25.73 -21.09
N THR A 132 13.91 26.60 -21.77
CA THR A 132 14.47 26.33 -23.10
C THR A 132 15.93 25.92 -23.03
N GLY A 133 16.40 25.20 -24.05
CA GLY A 133 17.82 24.87 -24.20
C GLY A 133 18.25 23.56 -23.58
N PHE A 134 17.34 22.75 -23.08
CA PHE A 134 17.65 21.44 -22.56
C PHE A 134 17.88 20.40 -23.66
N ASN A 135 18.91 19.59 -23.48
CA ASN A 135 19.25 18.51 -24.38
C ASN A 135 19.51 17.21 -23.58
N GLY A 136 18.45 16.60 -23.09
CA GLY A 136 18.53 15.38 -22.26
C GLY A 136 17.24 14.57 -22.25
N SER A 137 17.28 13.41 -21.56
CA SER A 137 16.12 12.56 -21.38
C SER A 137 15.21 13.13 -20.28
N SER A 138 13.91 13.11 -20.49
CA SER A 138 12.94 13.46 -19.46
C SER A 138 12.82 12.32 -18.44
N VAL A 139 12.90 12.67 -17.16
CA VAL A 139 12.59 11.78 -16.05
C VAL A 139 11.44 12.40 -15.27
N PRO A 140 10.39 11.63 -14.91
CA PRO A 140 9.30 12.17 -14.11
C PRO A 140 9.80 12.79 -12.81
N THR A 141 9.11 13.87 -12.35
CA THR A 141 9.42 14.50 -11.05
C THR A 141 9.21 13.53 -9.90
N ILE A 142 8.37 12.53 -10.09
CA ILE A 142 8.07 11.49 -9.09
C ILE A 142 7.71 10.18 -9.79
N ASN A 143 8.04 9.06 -9.17
CA ASN A 143 7.47 7.77 -9.54
C ASN A 143 6.05 7.66 -8.98
N GLU A 144 5.07 7.47 -9.84
CA GLU A 144 3.65 7.51 -9.50
C GLU A 144 3.17 6.30 -8.68
N PHE A 145 3.92 5.19 -8.69
CA PHE A 145 3.49 3.95 -8.05
C PHE A 145 4.64 3.25 -7.35
N SER A 146 4.34 2.65 -6.20
CA SER A 146 5.23 1.70 -5.52
C SER A 146 4.42 0.63 -4.80
N TYR A 147 5.07 -0.50 -4.50
CA TYR A 147 4.48 -1.53 -3.64
C TYR A 147 5.06 -1.44 -2.25
N SER A 148 4.25 -1.75 -1.24
CA SER A 148 4.77 -1.95 0.12
C SER A 148 5.69 -3.17 0.13
N GLY A 149 6.83 -3.02 0.81
CA GLY A 149 7.82 -4.06 1.02
C GLY A 149 7.80 -4.63 2.43
N ASP A 150 8.90 -5.29 2.79
CA ASP A 150 9.09 -5.89 4.11
C ASP A 150 8.92 -4.84 5.22
N GLY A 151 8.24 -5.20 6.30
CA GLY A 151 7.93 -4.27 7.39
C GLY A 151 6.92 -3.17 7.03
N GLY A 152 6.21 -3.29 5.91
CA GLY A 152 5.29 -2.28 5.41
C GLY A 152 5.98 -1.06 4.80
N GLU A 153 7.28 -1.14 4.50
CA GLU A 153 8.04 -0.04 3.91
C GLU A 153 7.47 0.36 2.54
N ILE A 154 7.23 1.65 2.34
CA ILE A 154 6.83 2.24 1.06
C ILE A 154 7.86 3.27 0.63
N ASN A 155 8.19 3.32 -0.67
CA ASN A 155 9.21 4.21 -1.19
C ASN A 155 8.81 4.75 -2.56
N THR A 156 9.18 6.02 -2.81
CA THR A 156 9.15 6.59 -4.15
C THR A 156 10.39 7.44 -4.39
N VAL A 157 10.71 7.67 -5.65
CA VAL A 157 11.81 8.54 -6.06
C VAL A 157 11.24 9.85 -6.57
N ILE A 158 11.74 10.96 -6.02
CA ILE A 158 11.50 12.30 -6.54
C ILE A 158 12.74 12.77 -7.32
N ALA A 159 12.52 13.55 -8.35
CA ALA A 159 13.57 14.07 -9.24
C ALA A 159 13.28 15.53 -9.65
N PRO A 160 13.26 16.48 -8.70
CA PRO A 160 13.11 17.89 -9.03
C PRO A 160 14.30 18.39 -9.87
N ILE A 161 14.07 19.45 -10.61
CA ILE A 161 15.07 20.10 -11.47
C ILE A 161 15.50 21.44 -10.88
N ASP A 162 16.66 21.94 -11.28
CA ASP A 162 17.29 23.16 -10.74
C ASP A 162 16.39 24.40 -10.82
N GLU A 163 15.56 24.50 -11.85
CA GLU A 163 14.62 25.60 -12.01
C GLU A 163 13.47 25.62 -10.98
N MET A 164 13.41 24.61 -10.14
CA MET A 164 12.46 24.54 -9.01
C MET A 164 13.07 25.04 -7.69
N VAL A 165 14.33 25.52 -7.69
CA VAL A 165 14.94 26.15 -6.50
C VAL A 165 14.07 27.28 -5.99
N GLY A 166 13.81 27.30 -4.69
CA GLY A 166 12.92 28.26 -4.03
C GLY A 166 11.46 27.83 -3.96
N ASP A 167 11.09 26.77 -4.67
CA ASP A 167 9.74 26.21 -4.58
C ASP A 167 9.59 25.28 -3.35
N THR A 168 8.34 24.99 -3.02
CA THR A 168 8.00 23.95 -2.05
C THR A 168 7.29 22.80 -2.77
N LEU A 169 7.98 21.68 -2.89
CA LEU A 169 7.43 20.45 -3.43
C LEU A 169 6.49 19.80 -2.41
N ILE A 170 5.25 19.57 -2.81
CA ILE A 170 4.27 18.80 -2.03
C ILE A 170 4.22 17.41 -2.63
N VAL A 171 4.45 16.38 -1.81
CA VAL A 171 4.31 14.98 -2.21
C VAL A 171 3.18 14.36 -1.41
N LYS A 172 2.27 13.71 -2.10
CA LYS A 172 1.13 13.00 -1.54
C LYS A 172 1.26 11.52 -1.87
N ALA A 173 1.08 10.68 -0.86
CA ALA A 173 0.85 9.24 -1.03
C ALA A 173 -0.63 8.94 -0.77
N ARG A 174 -1.16 7.98 -1.52
CA ARG A 174 -2.54 7.50 -1.37
C ARG A 174 -2.59 5.98 -1.37
N PHE A 175 -3.35 5.44 -0.45
CA PHE A 175 -3.74 4.04 -0.43
C PHE A 175 -5.20 3.95 0.05
N GLU A 176 -6.08 3.42 -0.80
CA GLU A 176 -7.54 3.40 -0.56
C GLU A 176 -8.10 4.80 -0.21
N ASP A 177 -8.63 4.98 0.99
CA ASP A 177 -9.15 6.23 1.52
C ASP A 177 -8.17 7.00 2.42
N ILE A 178 -6.92 6.50 2.54
CA ILE A 178 -5.86 7.13 3.33
C ILE A 178 -5.00 8.00 2.41
N GLU A 179 -4.79 9.24 2.82
CA GLU A 179 -3.87 10.17 2.17
C GLU A 179 -2.92 10.76 3.20
N GLU A 180 -1.62 10.75 2.87
CA GLU A 180 -0.57 11.41 3.64
C GLU A 180 0.22 12.37 2.75
N THR A 181 0.70 13.45 3.35
CA THR A 181 1.36 14.52 2.60
C THR A 181 2.58 15.02 3.32
N ILE A 182 3.69 15.14 2.60
CA ILE A 182 4.90 15.83 3.07
C ILE A 182 5.21 17.05 2.20
N ARG A 183 5.97 18.00 2.76
CA ARG A 183 6.40 19.22 2.09
C ARG A 183 7.91 19.33 2.15
N ILE A 184 8.53 19.62 1.01
CA ILE A 184 9.96 19.66 0.82
C ILE A 184 10.32 21.01 0.21
N VAL A 185 11.10 21.81 0.92
CA VAL A 185 11.68 23.05 0.40
C VAL A 185 12.86 22.69 -0.50
N LEU A 186 12.86 23.20 -1.73
CA LEU A 186 13.93 22.99 -2.70
C LEU A 186 14.93 24.17 -2.62
N GLU A 187 16.17 23.89 -2.21
CA GLU A 187 17.24 24.88 -1.97
C GLU A 187 18.41 24.78 -2.94
#